data_73c335e16dcd684602dea96cbb300918
#
_entry.id   73c335e16dcd684602dea96cbb300918
#
_cell.length_a   1.000
_cell.length_b   1.000
_cell.length_c   1.000
_cell.angle_alpha   90.00
_cell.angle_beta   90.00
_cell.angle_gamma   90.00
#
_symmetry.space_group_name_H-M   'P 1'
#
loop_
_entity.id
_entity.type
_entity.pdbx_description
1 polymer ?
#
loop_
_entity_poly.entity_id
_entity_poly.type
_entity_poly.pdbx_seq_one_letter_code
_entity_poly.pdbx_strand_id
1 'polypeptide(L)'
;SILDTSGNELLLLTATGSAVNELTLANASTGNGPILSATGETNVDINLNPKGTGVLKSATAAVKIAGLETMWVPASAMYGATTNPAEAAQVETTALRPDMKVFDFAAAADDFVQFSVAFPKSWNEGTITYQAFWTPSTTNTGNCIWGLQGVSVGDGDTIDVAYGTAVTVTDAGIGTVEDQQVTAVSSAVTIAGSPAVDQQTYFQFFRDADVGGDTFTGVARLL
;
A
#
# COMPACT_ATOMS: atom_id res chain seq x y z
N SER A 1 24.80 24.74 -26.06
CA SER A 1 23.85 25.35 -25.08
C SER A 1 22.75 26.10 -25.82
N ILE A 2 21.60 26.23 -25.18
CA ILE A 2 20.51 27.10 -25.58
C ILE A 2 20.61 28.36 -24.74
N LEU A 3 20.59 29.54 -25.38
CA LEU A 3 20.75 30.84 -24.73
C LEU A 3 19.42 31.58 -24.63
N ASP A 4 19.30 32.46 -23.63
CA ASP A 4 18.21 33.43 -23.55
C ASP A 4 18.45 34.64 -24.48
N THR A 5 17.53 35.58 -24.53
CA THR A 5 17.63 36.79 -25.36
C THR A 5 18.73 37.75 -24.90
N SER A 6 19.32 37.57 -23.73
CA SER A 6 20.43 38.36 -23.19
C SER A 6 21.78 37.66 -23.31
N GLY A 7 21.81 36.47 -23.95
CA GLY A 7 23.02 35.69 -24.15
C GLY A 7 23.43 34.80 -22.97
N ASN A 8 22.59 34.67 -21.92
CA ASN A 8 22.87 33.74 -20.80
C ASN A 8 22.48 32.32 -21.18
N GLU A 9 23.18 31.34 -20.63
CA GLU A 9 22.85 29.94 -20.82
C GLU A 9 21.55 29.52 -20.09
N LEU A 10 20.55 29.10 -20.87
CA LEU A 10 19.32 28.47 -20.35
C LEU A 10 19.48 26.98 -20.17
N LEU A 11 20.18 26.31 -21.09
CA LEU A 11 20.38 24.88 -21.07
C LEU A 11 21.78 24.54 -21.64
N LEU A 12 22.58 23.89 -20.81
CA LEU A 12 23.86 23.32 -21.21
C LEU A 12 23.67 21.83 -21.51
N LEU A 13 23.94 21.43 -22.74
CA LEU A 13 23.97 20.03 -23.16
C LEU A 13 25.43 19.55 -23.19
N THR A 14 25.76 18.61 -22.33
CA THR A 14 27.10 18.02 -22.23
C THR A 14 27.06 16.62 -22.81
N ALA A 15 27.98 16.34 -23.75
CA ALA A 15 28.10 15.01 -24.33
C ALA A 15 28.97 14.10 -23.46
N THR A 16 28.56 12.85 -23.33
CA THR A 16 29.37 11.77 -22.77
C THR A 16 29.82 10.84 -23.91
N GLY A 17 31.09 10.49 -23.93
CA GLY A 17 31.63 9.56 -24.94
C GLY A 17 30.94 8.19 -24.85
N SER A 18 30.56 7.64 -26.01
CA SER A 18 29.85 6.34 -26.13
C SER A 18 28.52 6.28 -25.42
N ALA A 19 27.83 7.42 -25.25
CA ALA A 19 26.49 7.45 -24.66
C ALA A 19 25.49 6.73 -25.58
N VAL A 20 24.62 5.92 -24.96
CA VAL A 20 23.52 5.19 -25.62
C VAL A 20 22.16 5.55 -25.00
N ASN A 21 22.18 6.25 -23.86
CA ASN A 21 20.98 6.66 -23.14
C ASN A 21 20.75 8.16 -23.34
N GLU A 22 19.58 8.53 -23.79
CA GLU A 22 19.21 9.90 -24.10
C GLU A 22 17.98 10.37 -23.30
N LEU A 23 17.87 11.69 -23.16
CA LEU A 23 16.70 12.36 -22.64
C LEU A 23 15.84 12.87 -23.79
N THR A 24 14.58 12.47 -23.83
CA THR A 24 13.62 12.89 -24.86
C THR A 24 12.58 13.84 -24.28
N LEU A 25 12.35 14.95 -24.97
CA LEU A 25 11.25 15.87 -24.72
C LEU A 25 10.21 15.73 -25.83
N ALA A 26 8.99 15.40 -25.48
CA ALA A 26 7.88 15.31 -26.43
C ALA A 26 6.75 16.27 -26.04
N ASN A 27 6.15 16.93 -27.05
CA ASN A 27 4.89 17.64 -26.86
C ASN A 27 3.71 16.65 -26.80
N ALA A 28 2.53 17.14 -26.41
CA ALA A 28 1.34 16.30 -26.30
C ALA A 28 0.15 16.97 -26.97
N SER A 29 -0.85 16.15 -27.34
CA SER A 29 -2.15 16.63 -27.82
C SER A 29 -2.95 17.26 -26.68
N THR A 30 -4.01 18.01 -27.03
CA THR A 30 -4.94 18.63 -26.05
C THR A 30 -5.45 17.61 -25.07
N GLY A 31 -5.38 17.96 -23.78
CA GLY A 31 -5.79 17.09 -22.65
C GLY A 31 -4.68 16.21 -22.07
N ASN A 32 -3.51 16.17 -22.70
CA ASN A 32 -2.35 15.43 -22.21
C ASN A 32 -1.19 16.38 -21.89
N GLY A 33 -0.33 15.99 -20.93
CA GLY A 33 0.89 16.74 -20.58
C GLY A 33 2.06 16.40 -21.52
N PRO A 34 3.01 17.33 -21.75
CA PRO A 34 4.27 17.01 -22.41
C PRO A 34 5.06 16.00 -21.60
N ILE A 35 5.89 15.22 -22.28
CA ILE A 35 6.61 14.09 -21.70
C ILE A 35 8.11 14.38 -21.67
N LEU A 36 8.74 14.10 -20.52
CA LEU A 36 10.18 13.97 -20.37
C LEU A 36 10.47 12.48 -20.14
N SER A 37 11.22 11.84 -21.02
CA SER A 37 11.51 10.40 -20.94
C SER A 37 12.98 10.10 -21.19
N ALA A 38 13.46 8.99 -20.62
CA ALA A 38 14.73 8.39 -20.97
C ALA A 38 14.51 7.35 -22.07
N THR A 39 15.49 7.24 -23.00
CA THR A 39 15.56 6.22 -24.04
C THR A 39 16.96 5.61 -24.07
N GLY A 40 17.12 4.44 -24.67
CA GLY A 40 18.40 3.76 -24.80
C GLY A 40 18.33 2.30 -24.34
N GLU A 41 19.02 1.94 -23.29
CA GLU A 41 19.07 0.58 -22.73
C GLU A 41 17.72 0.15 -22.12
N THR A 42 17.62 -1.13 -21.73
CA THR A 42 16.36 -1.72 -21.22
C THR A 42 15.86 -1.04 -19.92
N ASN A 43 16.78 -0.61 -19.05
CA ASN A 43 16.45 0.06 -17.78
C ASN A 43 17.29 1.33 -17.67
N VAL A 44 16.64 2.49 -17.80
CA VAL A 44 17.29 3.81 -17.76
C VAL A 44 16.52 4.73 -16.81
N ASP A 45 17.20 5.22 -15.78
CA ASP A 45 16.63 6.16 -14.81
C ASP A 45 16.67 7.60 -15.31
N ILE A 46 15.72 8.43 -14.90
CA ILE A 46 15.79 9.89 -15.02
C ILE A 46 16.29 10.46 -13.69
N ASN A 47 17.51 10.99 -13.69
CA ASN A 47 18.12 11.60 -12.50
C ASN A 47 17.88 13.11 -12.50
N LEU A 48 17.16 13.61 -11.51
CA LEU A 48 16.91 15.03 -11.26
C LEU A 48 17.71 15.47 -10.02
N ASN A 49 18.86 16.13 -10.23
CA ASN A 49 19.80 16.50 -9.18
C ASN A 49 19.79 18.02 -8.92
N PRO A 50 18.96 18.52 -7.96
CA PRO A 50 19.05 19.91 -7.52
C PRO A 50 20.43 20.23 -6.92
N LYS A 51 20.91 21.46 -7.10
CA LYS A 51 22.20 21.90 -6.57
C LYS A 51 22.07 22.39 -5.14
N GLY A 52 23.00 22.01 -4.27
CA GLY A 52 23.11 22.47 -2.88
C GLY A 52 21.87 22.04 -2.06
N THR A 53 21.18 22.99 -1.45
CA THR A 53 19.95 22.75 -0.68
C THR A 53 18.67 22.85 -1.52
N GLY A 54 18.79 22.88 -2.84
CA GLY A 54 17.65 22.91 -3.76
C GLY A 54 16.82 21.64 -3.65
N VAL A 55 15.53 21.72 -4.04
CA VAL A 55 14.59 20.60 -4.07
C VAL A 55 13.78 20.62 -5.35
N LEU A 56 13.20 19.48 -5.72
CA LEU A 56 12.18 19.43 -6.78
C LEU A 56 10.87 20.01 -6.20
N LYS A 57 10.35 21.06 -6.83
CA LYS A 57 9.13 21.74 -6.40
C LYS A 57 8.06 21.74 -7.49
N SER A 58 6.81 21.55 -7.08
CA SER A 58 5.64 21.98 -7.82
C SER A 58 5.13 23.31 -7.23
N ALA A 59 4.71 24.25 -8.08
CA ALA A 59 4.31 25.58 -7.62
C ALA A 59 2.94 25.61 -6.94
N THR A 60 2.01 24.76 -7.36
CA THR A 60 0.58 24.85 -6.97
C THR A 60 -0.04 23.56 -6.45
N ALA A 61 0.59 22.43 -6.66
CA ALA A 61 0.06 21.12 -6.26
C ALA A 61 1.16 20.25 -5.65
N ALA A 62 0.78 19.19 -4.94
CA ALA A 62 1.73 18.19 -4.52
C ALA A 62 2.38 17.50 -5.73
N VAL A 63 3.65 17.13 -5.62
CA VAL A 63 4.31 16.27 -6.63
C VAL A 63 3.71 14.87 -6.47
N LYS A 64 2.95 14.44 -7.47
CA LYS A 64 2.39 13.08 -7.52
C LYS A 64 3.36 12.20 -8.30
N ILE A 65 3.80 11.11 -7.69
CA ILE A 65 4.65 10.10 -8.31
C ILE A 65 3.74 8.90 -8.60
N ALA A 66 3.57 8.56 -9.88
CA ALA A 66 2.84 7.37 -10.27
C ALA A 66 3.71 6.13 -9.98
N GLY A 67 3.18 5.19 -9.20
CA GLY A 67 3.88 3.98 -8.78
C GLY A 67 3.20 3.41 -7.55
N LEU A 68 3.75 2.31 -7.03
CA LEU A 68 3.27 1.70 -5.79
C LEU A 68 4.04 2.29 -4.61
N GLU A 69 3.31 2.89 -3.68
CA GLU A 69 3.81 3.29 -2.36
C GLU A 69 3.29 2.30 -1.32
N THR A 70 4.13 1.90 -0.37
CA THR A 70 3.73 1.00 0.71
C THR A 70 3.43 1.78 1.97
N MET A 71 2.23 1.57 2.53
CA MET A 71 1.86 2.01 3.86
C MET A 71 1.84 0.80 4.78
N TRP A 72 2.67 0.81 5.82
CA TRP A 72 2.67 -0.23 6.84
C TRP A 72 1.69 0.12 7.96
N VAL A 73 0.71 -0.76 8.21
CA VAL A 73 -0.24 -0.65 9.33
C VAL A 73 -0.06 -1.89 10.20
N PRO A 74 0.70 -1.83 11.29
CA PRO A 74 0.89 -2.97 12.18
C PRO A 74 -0.39 -3.30 12.95
N ALA A 75 -0.55 -4.54 13.38
CA ALA A 75 -1.68 -4.95 14.21
C ALA A 75 -1.86 -4.06 15.46
N SER A 76 -0.76 -3.55 16.03
CA SER A 76 -0.81 -2.63 17.18
C SER A 76 -1.46 -1.27 16.90
N ALA A 77 -1.65 -0.91 15.64
CA ALA A 77 -2.36 0.31 15.22
C ALA A 77 -3.85 0.04 14.86
N MET A 78 -4.27 -1.21 14.98
CA MET A 78 -5.65 -1.64 14.72
C MET A 78 -6.42 -1.79 16.02
N TYR A 79 -7.74 -1.97 15.91
CA TYR A 79 -8.65 -2.29 17.03
C TYR A 79 -9.69 -3.32 16.58
N GLY A 80 -10.13 -4.17 17.51
CA GLY A 80 -11.19 -5.14 17.25
C GLY A 80 -12.50 -4.44 16.90
N ALA A 81 -13.25 -4.97 15.94
CA ALA A 81 -14.59 -4.49 15.66
C ALA A 81 -15.51 -4.76 16.88
N THR A 82 -16.59 -3.99 17.04
CA THR A 82 -17.56 -4.25 18.14
C THR A 82 -18.29 -5.57 17.95
N THR A 83 -18.55 -5.94 16.69
CA THR A 83 -19.20 -7.21 16.34
C THR A 83 -18.12 -8.17 15.82
N ASN A 84 -18.03 -9.34 16.40
CA ASN A 84 -17.05 -10.38 16.10
C ASN A 84 -15.61 -9.84 16.07
N PRO A 85 -15.09 -9.28 17.18
CA PRO A 85 -13.72 -8.79 17.22
C PRO A 85 -12.71 -9.93 17.15
N ALA A 86 -11.63 -9.75 16.38
CA ALA A 86 -10.42 -10.50 16.63
C ALA A 86 -9.82 -10.11 17.98
N GLU A 87 -9.15 -11.04 18.66
CA GLU A 87 -8.61 -10.85 20.01
C GLU A 87 -7.21 -10.23 19.96
N ALA A 88 -7.05 -9.08 20.63
CA ALA A 88 -5.72 -8.46 20.74
C ALA A 88 -4.85 -9.23 21.73
N ALA A 89 -3.66 -9.61 21.33
CA ALA A 89 -2.73 -10.37 22.14
C ALA A 89 -1.29 -9.85 22.04
N GLN A 90 -0.46 -10.23 23.01
CA GLN A 90 0.99 -10.12 22.95
C GLN A 90 1.57 -11.53 23.13
N VAL A 91 2.40 -11.93 22.18
CA VAL A 91 3.01 -13.25 22.14
C VAL A 91 4.51 -13.11 22.31
N GLU A 92 5.06 -13.70 23.38
CA GLU A 92 6.48 -13.87 23.57
C GLU A 92 6.90 -15.20 22.91
N THR A 93 7.84 -15.16 21.98
CA THR A 93 8.35 -16.36 21.31
C THR A 93 9.35 -17.10 22.20
N THR A 94 10.40 -16.41 22.62
CA THR A 94 11.41 -16.88 23.56
C THR A 94 11.91 -15.67 24.36
N ALA A 95 12.19 -15.83 25.62
CA ALA A 95 12.68 -14.76 26.48
C ALA A 95 13.84 -13.97 25.83
N LEU A 96 13.75 -12.64 25.87
CA LEU A 96 14.71 -11.70 25.29
C LEU A 96 14.80 -11.71 23.74
N ARG A 97 13.79 -12.23 23.07
CA ARG A 97 13.58 -12.15 21.62
C ARG A 97 12.39 -11.25 21.31
N PRO A 98 12.08 -10.97 20.02
CA PRO A 98 10.97 -10.12 19.68
C PRO A 98 9.65 -10.66 20.23
N ASP A 99 8.91 -9.79 20.94
CA ASP A 99 7.50 -9.98 21.26
C ASP A 99 6.65 -9.48 20.11
N MET A 100 5.62 -10.23 19.77
CA MET A 100 4.66 -9.86 18.73
C MET A 100 3.40 -9.28 19.37
N LYS A 101 3.00 -8.07 18.96
CA LYS A 101 1.65 -7.57 19.20
C LYS A 101 0.79 -7.96 18.02
N VAL A 102 -0.21 -8.78 18.26
CA VAL A 102 -1.01 -9.44 17.23
C VAL A 102 -2.49 -9.25 17.47
N PHE A 103 -3.27 -9.50 16.43
CA PHE A 103 -4.66 -9.89 16.55
C PHE A 103 -4.81 -11.37 16.21
N ASP A 104 -5.41 -12.12 17.11
CA ASP A 104 -5.72 -13.54 16.97
C ASP A 104 -7.09 -13.69 16.30
N PHE A 105 -7.11 -14.36 15.14
CA PHE A 105 -8.30 -14.65 14.35
C PHE A 105 -8.68 -16.12 14.51
N ALA A 106 -9.92 -16.39 14.90
CA ALA A 106 -10.43 -17.74 15.14
C ALA A 106 -10.47 -18.58 13.85
N ALA A 107 -10.53 -19.90 14.02
CA ALA A 107 -10.54 -20.86 12.91
C ALA A 107 -11.95 -21.22 12.40
N ALA A 108 -13.02 -20.75 13.07
CA ALA A 108 -14.37 -21.25 12.79
C ALA A 108 -15.43 -20.14 12.61
N ALA A 109 -15.04 -18.89 12.74
CA ALA A 109 -15.94 -17.74 12.59
C ALA A 109 -15.12 -16.55 12.06
N ASP A 110 -15.79 -15.67 11.34
CA ASP A 110 -15.17 -14.45 10.87
C ASP A 110 -14.95 -13.49 12.01
N ASP A 111 -13.70 -13.13 12.21
CA ASP A 111 -13.28 -12.11 13.14
C ASP A 111 -12.80 -10.87 12.38
N PHE A 112 -13.00 -9.69 12.98
CA PHE A 112 -12.76 -8.41 12.33
C PHE A 112 -11.89 -7.49 13.18
N VAL A 113 -10.95 -6.80 12.50
CA VAL A 113 -10.27 -5.63 13.04
C VAL A 113 -10.51 -4.43 12.14
N GLN A 114 -10.35 -3.23 12.69
CA GLN A 114 -10.52 -1.99 11.97
C GLN A 114 -9.30 -1.09 12.17
N PHE A 115 -9.06 -0.26 11.19
CA PHE A 115 -8.07 0.83 11.26
C PHE A 115 -8.49 1.96 10.32
N SER A 116 -7.87 3.10 10.45
CA SER A 116 -8.10 4.20 9.52
C SER A 116 -6.79 4.85 9.11
N VAL A 117 -6.77 5.35 7.88
CA VAL A 117 -5.65 6.08 7.31
C VAL A 117 -6.12 7.35 6.63
N ALA A 118 -5.24 8.35 6.55
CA ALA A 118 -5.32 9.44 5.59
C ALA A 118 -4.23 9.21 4.55
N PHE A 119 -4.60 9.06 3.30
CA PHE A 119 -3.63 8.77 2.23
C PHE A 119 -2.68 9.95 1.98
N PRO A 120 -1.44 9.68 1.57
CA PRO A 120 -0.49 10.73 1.23
C PRO A 120 -0.99 11.53 0.03
N LYS A 121 -0.60 12.82 -0.04
CA LYS A 121 -1.00 13.71 -1.15
C LYS A 121 -0.51 13.26 -2.53
N SER A 122 0.43 12.32 -2.58
CA SER A 122 0.90 11.65 -3.80
C SER A 122 -0.04 10.56 -4.33
N TRP A 123 -0.98 10.06 -3.51
CA TRP A 123 -1.92 9.03 -3.93
C TRP A 123 -2.81 9.51 -5.09
N ASN A 124 -3.07 8.64 -6.03
CA ASN A 124 -3.85 8.92 -7.24
C ASN A 124 -5.37 8.76 -7.08
N GLU A 125 -5.84 8.53 -5.84
CA GLU A 125 -7.27 8.36 -5.49
C GLU A 125 -7.92 7.12 -6.12
N GLY A 126 -7.10 6.19 -6.61
CA GLY A 126 -7.53 4.94 -7.23
C GLY A 126 -7.67 3.79 -6.24
N THR A 127 -7.72 2.59 -6.80
CA THR A 127 -7.73 1.34 -6.02
C THR A 127 -6.40 1.13 -5.29
N ILE A 128 -6.46 0.34 -4.22
CA ILE A 128 -5.29 -0.12 -3.48
C ILE A 128 -5.14 -1.63 -3.59
N THR A 129 -4.00 -2.15 -3.20
CA THR A 129 -3.77 -3.57 -2.95
C THR A 129 -3.24 -3.75 -1.55
N TYR A 130 -3.33 -4.95 -0.99
CA TYR A 130 -2.78 -5.25 0.32
C TYR A 130 -2.06 -6.60 0.33
N GLN A 131 -1.23 -6.78 1.35
CA GLN A 131 -0.67 -8.05 1.77
C GLN A 131 -0.86 -8.19 3.29
N ALA A 132 -1.26 -9.35 3.76
CA ALA A 132 -1.29 -9.65 5.18
C ALA A 132 0.07 -10.21 5.62
N PHE A 133 0.56 -9.69 6.73
CA PHE A 133 1.69 -10.26 7.45
C PHE A 133 1.12 -11.00 8.66
N TRP A 134 1.32 -12.31 8.72
CA TRP A 134 0.72 -13.14 9.73
C TRP A 134 1.63 -14.29 10.16
N THR A 135 1.27 -14.97 11.23
CA THR A 135 1.96 -16.15 11.69
C THR A 135 0.98 -17.20 12.19
N PRO A 136 1.19 -18.49 11.89
CA PRO A 136 0.34 -19.56 12.39
C PRO A 136 0.59 -19.85 13.88
N SER A 137 -0.46 -20.13 14.64
CA SER A 137 -0.36 -20.64 16.02
C SER A 137 -0.19 -22.16 16.10
N THR A 138 -0.32 -22.86 14.98
CA THR A 138 -0.23 -24.32 14.89
C THR A 138 0.58 -24.75 13.68
N THR A 139 0.93 -26.02 13.60
CA THR A 139 1.65 -26.61 12.44
C THR A 139 0.70 -27.02 11.29
N ASN A 140 -0.55 -26.57 11.30
CA ASN A 140 -1.49 -26.82 10.22
C ASN A 140 -1.06 -26.13 8.93
N THR A 141 -1.23 -26.79 7.78
CA THR A 141 -0.86 -26.28 6.45
C THR A 141 -2.08 -25.93 5.59
N GLY A 142 -3.26 -25.85 6.19
CA GLY A 142 -4.47 -25.44 5.49
C GLY A 142 -4.43 -23.98 5.03
N ASN A 143 -5.33 -23.63 4.16
CA ASN A 143 -5.47 -22.27 3.65
C ASN A 143 -6.12 -21.35 4.69
N CYS A 144 -5.57 -20.16 4.85
CA CYS A 144 -6.17 -19.04 5.58
C CYS A 144 -6.62 -17.99 4.55
N ILE A 145 -7.83 -17.49 4.65
CA ILE A 145 -8.38 -16.50 3.73
C ILE A 145 -8.50 -15.16 4.44
N TRP A 146 -7.74 -14.17 3.96
CA TRP A 146 -7.72 -12.81 4.48
C TRP A 146 -8.52 -11.88 3.58
N GLY A 147 -9.29 -10.95 4.15
CA GLY A 147 -10.10 -9.99 3.43
C GLY A 147 -9.89 -8.56 3.89
N LEU A 148 -10.01 -7.62 2.94
CA LEU A 148 -9.99 -6.18 3.20
C LEU A 148 -11.12 -5.48 2.45
N GLN A 149 -11.78 -4.56 3.13
CA GLN A 149 -12.75 -3.63 2.57
C GLN A 149 -12.56 -2.24 3.17
N GLY A 150 -12.92 -1.20 2.43
CA GLY A 150 -12.70 0.18 2.87
C GLY A 150 -13.81 1.13 2.44
N VAL A 151 -13.94 2.24 3.19
CA VAL A 151 -14.82 3.37 2.87
C VAL A 151 -14.15 4.68 3.26
N SER A 152 -14.21 5.67 2.38
CA SER A 152 -13.70 7.02 2.63
C SER A 152 -14.84 7.94 3.04
N VAL A 153 -14.54 8.85 3.98
CA VAL A 153 -15.51 9.81 4.55
C VAL A 153 -14.88 11.19 4.52
N GLY A 154 -15.55 12.12 3.85
CA GLY A 154 -15.14 13.51 3.72
C GLY A 154 -15.72 14.42 4.81
N ASP A 155 -15.34 15.69 4.75
CA ASP A 155 -15.88 16.70 5.66
C ASP A 155 -17.40 16.89 5.45
N GLY A 156 -18.17 16.74 6.53
CA GLY A 156 -19.62 16.84 6.51
C GLY A 156 -20.36 15.55 6.12
N ASP A 157 -19.66 14.49 5.70
CA ASP A 157 -20.27 13.21 5.40
C ASP A 157 -20.64 12.42 6.66
N THR A 158 -21.65 11.56 6.57
CA THR A 158 -21.96 10.61 7.65
C THR A 158 -20.92 9.50 7.70
N ILE A 159 -20.52 9.11 8.93
CA ILE A 159 -19.63 7.95 9.15
C ILE A 159 -20.40 6.62 9.05
N ASP A 160 -21.73 6.67 9.25
CA ASP A 160 -22.61 5.47 9.16
C ASP A 160 -22.89 5.11 7.70
N VAL A 161 -21.87 4.54 7.05
CA VAL A 161 -21.91 4.11 5.64
C VAL A 161 -21.33 2.70 5.51
N ALA A 162 -21.77 1.97 4.49
CA ALA A 162 -21.27 0.63 4.21
C ALA A 162 -19.86 0.69 3.61
N TYR A 163 -19.04 -0.29 3.97
CA TYR A 163 -17.78 -0.55 3.28
C TYR A 163 -18.01 -0.92 1.80
N GLY A 164 -16.97 -0.77 0.99
CA GLY A 164 -16.93 -1.30 -0.37
C GLY A 164 -16.91 -2.83 -0.39
N THR A 165 -16.95 -3.40 -1.58
CA THR A 165 -16.85 -4.86 -1.75
C THR A 165 -15.51 -5.36 -1.24
N ALA A 166 -15.55 -6.36 -0.36
CA ALA A 166 -14.36 -6.98 0.17
C ALA A 166 -13.56 -7.71 -0.94
N VAL A 167 -12.26 -7.64 -0.84
CA VAL A 167 -11.33 -8.42 -1.67
C VAL A 167 -10.57 -9.36 -0.77
N THR A 168 -10.54 -10.65 -1.15
CA THR A 168 -9.86 -11.69 -0.37
C THR A 168 -8.59 -12.18 -1.05
N VAL A 169 -7.65 -12.68 -0.24
CA VAL A 169 -6.43 -13.37 -0.65
C VAL A 169 -6.25 -14.62 0.18
N THR A 170 -5.89 -15.71 -0.45
CA THR A 170 -5.66 -17.00 0.22
C THR A 170 -4.17 -17.22 0.42
N ASP A 171 -3.79 -17.71 1.59
CA ASP A 171 -2.42 -18.09 1.92
C ASP A 171 -2.42 -19.39 2.72
N ALA A 172 -1.52 -20.33 2.40
CA ALA A 172 -1.44 -21.61 3.07
C ALA A 172 -0.46 -21.56 4.25
N GLY A 173 -0.85 -22.15 5.37
CA GLY A 173 0.06 -22.31 6.49
C GLY A 173 1.32 -23.09 6.12
N ILE A 174 2.49 -22.64 6.57
CA ILE A 174 3.79 -23.25 6.24
C ILE A 174 4.18 -24.41 7.16
N GLY A 175 3.33 -24.76 8.13
CA GLY A 175 3.58 -25.89 9.02
C GLY A 175 4.55 -25.62 10.17
N THR A 176 4.95 -24.39 10.38
CA THR A 176 5.84 -23.96 11.48
C THR A 176 5.18 -22.86 12.28
N VAL A 177 5.10 -23.02 13.59
CA VAL A 177 4.55 -22.03 14.51
C VAL A 177 5.52 -20.84 14.63
N GLU A 178 4.97 -19.63 14.69
CA GLU A 178 5.71 -18.38 14.89
C GLU A 178 6.64 -17.97 13.73
N ASP A 179 6.63 -18.70 12.61
CA ASP A 179 7.27 -18.23 11.40
C ASP A 179 6.37 -17.20 10.68
N GLN A 180 6.98 -16.10 10.24
CA GLN A 180 6.27 -15.05 9.52
C GLN A 180 5.90 -15.51 8.12
N GLN A 181 4.64 -15.28 7.76
CA GLN A 181 4.13 -15.44 6.39
C GLN A 181 3.68 -14.09 5.85
N VAL A 182 3.74 -13.97 4.54
CA VAL A 182 3.26 -12.80 3.79
C VAL A 182 2.43 -13.30 2.62
N THR A 183 1.18 -12.89 2.56
CA THR A 183 0.30 -13.29 1.45
C THR A 183 0.83 -12.80 0.11
N ALA A 184 0.36 -13.38 -0.98
CA ALA A 184 0.45 -12.73 -2.28
C ALA A 184 -0.21 -11.33 -2.23
N VAL A 185 0.17 -10.46 -3.17
CA VAL A 185 -0.51 -9.17 -3.33
C VAL A 185 -1.96 -9.43 -3.75
N SER A 186 -2.92 -8.79 -3.07
CA SER A 186 -4.35 -8.94 -3.39
C SER A 186 -4.68 -8.40 -4.78
N SER A 187 -5.85 -8.76 -5.29
CA SER A 187 -6.49 -8.01 -6.36
C SER A 187 -6.81 -6.58 -5.89
N ALA A 188 -7.15 -5.69 -6.82
CA ALA A 188 -7.46 -4.30 -6.54
C ALA A 188 -8.69 -4.15 -5.64
N VAL A 189 -8.53 -3.46 -4.51
CA VAL A 189 -9.61 -3.11 -3.57
C VAL A 189 -10.15 -1.74 -3.97
N THR A 190 -11.44 -1.68 -4.26
CA THR A 190 -12.14 -0.41 -4.49
C THR A 190 -12.67 0.13 -3.17
N ILE A 191 -12.20 1.32 -2.79
CA ILE A 191 -12.68 2.02 -1.59
C ILE A 191 -14.04 2.65 -1.90
N ALA A 192 -15.05 2.39 -1.07
CA ALA A 192 -16.37 3.02 -1.19
C ALA A 192 -16.32 4.51 -0.77
N GLY A 193 -17.38 5.22 -1.01
CA GLY A 193 -17.45 6.67 -0.87
C GLY A 193 -16.82 7.35 -2.10
N SER A 194 -16.34 8.55 -1.94
CA SER A 194 -15.62 9.29 -2.98
C SER A 194 -14.20 9.57 -2.47
N PRO A 195 -13.32 8.57 -2.47
CA PRO A 195 -12.03 8.68 -1.79
C PRO A 195 -11.18 9.82 -2.37
N ALA A 196 -10.62 10.63 -1.48
CA ALA A 196 -9.72 11.72 -1.81
C ALA A 196 -8.58 11.83 -0.79
N VAL A 197 -7.50 12.53 -1.16
CA VAL A 197 -6.26 12.63 -0.35
C VAL A 197 -6.39 13.45 0.94
N ASP A 198 -7.50 14.13 1.16
CA ASP A 198 -7.81 14.92 2.37
C ASP A 198 -8.92 14.31 3.22
N GLN A 199 -9.33 13.09 2.90
CA GLN A 199 -10.35 12.35 3.62
C GLN A 199 -9.74 11.27 4.52
N GLN A 200 -10.51 10.86 5.52
CA GLN A 200 -10.22 9.69 6.33
C GLN A 200 -10.84 8.45 5.70
N THR A 201 -10.04 7.43 5.47
CA THR A 201 -10.51 6.14 4.99
C THR A 201 -10.51 5.12 6.12
N TYR A 202 -11.66 4.53 6.39
CA TYR A 202 -11.83 3.44 7.33
C TYR A 202 -11.68 2.12 6.60
N PHE A 203 -10.96 1.19 7.19
CA PHE A 203 -10.78 -0.17 6.71
C PHE A 203 -11.26 -1.17 7.73
N GLN A 204 -11.82 -2.26 7.22
CA GLN A 204 -12.08 -3.47 7.97
C GLN A 204 -11.28 -4.60 7.35
N PHE A 205 -10.43 -5.22 8.16
CA PHE A 205 -9.63 -6.39 7.80
C PHE A 205 -10.17 -7.60 8.57
N PHE A 206 -10.22 -8.77 7.93
CA PHE A 206 -10.84 -9.96 8.52
C PHE A 206 -10.21 -11.25 7.99
N ARG A 207 -10.45 -12.34 8.74
CA ARG A 207 -10.32 -13.71 8.24
C ARG A 207 -11.70 -14.22 7.87
N ASP A 208 -11.86 -14.70 6.64
CA ASP A 208 -13.08 -15.33 6.11
C ASP A 208 -13.04 -16.84 6.46
N ALA A 209 -13.22 -17.13 7.75
CA ALA A 209 -12.97 -18.46 8.32
C ALA A 209 -14.14 -19.44 8.12
N ASP A 210 -15.33 -18.95 7.83
CA ASP A 210 -16.52 -19.78 7.63
C ASP A 210 -16.71 -20.22 6.17
N VAL A 211 -15.92 -19.66 5.23
CA VAL A 211 -15.95 -20.07 3.84
C VAL A 211 -15.22 -21.40 3.63
N GLY A 212 -15.79 -22.28 2.81
CA GLY A 212 -15.24 -23.63 2.59
C GLY A 212 -13.81 -23.68 2.01
N GLY A 213 -13.26 -22.56 1.57
CA GLY A 213 -11.88 -22.41 1.12
C GLY A 213 -10.88 -22.15 2.23
N ASP A 214 -11.30 -21.63 3.38
CA ASP A 214 -10.47 -21.53 4.58
C ASP A 214 -10.42 -22.88 5.27
N THR A 215 -9.26 -23.47 5.33
CA THR A 215 -9.01 -24.82 5.87
C THR A 215 -7.92 -24.80 6.95
N PHE A 216 -7.43 -23.62 7.32
CA PHE A 216 -6.48 -23.47 8.41
C PHE A 216 -7.18 -23.59 9.77
N THR A 217 -6.98 -24.72 10.46
CA THR A 217 -7.69 -25.06 11.72
C THR A 217 -7.11 -24.41 12.97
N GLY A 218 -6.05 -23.64 12.86
CA GLY A 218 -5.42 -22.91 13.95
C GLY A 218 -5.89 -21.44 14.04
N VAL A 219 -5.52 -20.79 15.13
CA VAL A 219 -5.58 -19.32 15.20
C VAL A 219 -4.55 -18.74 14.25
N ALA A 220 -4.97 -17.81 13.40
CA ALA A 220 -4.10 -17.04 12.54
C ALA A 220 -3.83 -15.68 13.20
N ARG A 221 -2.56 -15.36 13.43
CA ARG A 221 -2.10 -14.15 14.13
C ARG A 221 -1.67 -13.10 13.13
N LEU A 222 -2.41 -12.00 13.03
CA LEU A 222 -2.03 -10.83 12.25
C LEU A 222 -0.95 -10.02 12.98
N LEU A 223 0.10 -9.58 12.24
CA LEU A 223 1.28 -8.87 12.77
C LEU A 223 1.21 -7.35 12.56
#